data_4a15865f487d6db4c0ca1ccfc4f4a572
#
_entry.id   4a15865f487d6db4c0ca1ccfc4f4a572
#
_cell.length_a   1.000
_cell.length_b   1.000
_cell.length_c   1.000
_cell.angle_alpha   90.00
_cell.angle_beta   90.00
_cell.angle_gamma   90.00
#
_symmetry.space_group_name_H-M   'P 1'
#
loop_
_entity.id
_entity.type
_entity.pdbx_description
1 polymer ?
#
loop_
_entity_poly.entity_id
_entity_poly.type
_entity_poly.pdbx_seq_one_letter_code
_entity_poly.pdbx_strand_id
1 'polypeptide(L)'
;MKKHFRQKVSGEFKLTGITRKAKWWKSLTPFLLIKILLLTGLLLIPEISAQSIFPNLSGQELLDSLVANYRPAYTLDYTSARDVMFGILDNHDDSVSCVYTGYTVFVPDTSSDPHTVAFNAGLNTEHTWPQSLGASGQAKSDLHHLYPTRIDVNSDRGNLPYAYIPTNQVDRWYRLAQILTTPPIQFVDEYSKADLNVDFEPRLDHKGNAARSIFYFYTMYSAQSVADFFLIQKDILRYWNSLDPPDAAEIQRTELIATYQDGKANPFVLDTTLIGRAYFGVTSIDPGNLQNSVVDNFILVSNYPNPFNNNTVISVDLPRAGQVQTEIFNSIGQLVEKLPGETVNAGNYKIYLNCDSWASGIYLVQIQFEHYQQLHKMVLLR
;
A
#
# COMPACT_ATOMS: atom_id res chain seq x y z
N MET A 1 -58.44 -12.38 -42.20
CA MET A 1 -58.22 -12.57 -43.64
C MET A 1 -56.76 -12.99 -43.82
N LYS A 2 -56.46 -14.28 -44.06
CA LYS A 2 -56.06 -14.99 -45.31
C LYS A 2 -54.84 -14.22 -45.96
N LYS A 3 -53.70 -14.80 -46.35
CA LYS A 3 -53.24 -16.20 -46.69
C LYS A 3 -51.72 -16.21 -46.76
N HIS A 4 -51.06 -17.22 -46.24
CA HIS A 4 -50.16 -18.22 -46.89
C HIS A 4 -49.46 -17.85 -48.21
N PHE A 5 -48.09 -18.10 -48.23
CA PHE A 5 -47.50 -18.93 -49.26
C PHE A 5 -46.17 -19.57 -48.76
N ARG A 6 -46.14 -20.92 -48.77
CA ARG A 6 -44.94 -21.77 -48.69
C ARG A 6 -44.49 -22.07 -50.11
N GLN A 7 -43.18 -22.15 -50.34
CA GLN A 7 -42.68 -23.05 -51.39
C GLN A 7 -41.37 -23.69 -51.00
N LYS A 8 -41.41 -25.01 -50.97
CA LYS A 8 -40.33 -26.00 -50.89
C LYS A 8 -39.83 -26.27 -52.32
N VAL A 9 -38.51 -26.40 -52.51
CA VAL A 9 -37.98 -27.21 -53.61
C VAL A 9 -36.79 -28.03 -53.09
N SER A 10 -36.96 -29.33 -53.17
CA SER A 10 -36.02 -30.40 -53.01
C SER A 10 -35.24 -30.68 -54.32
N GLY A 11 -34.00 -31.06 -54.21
CA GLY A 11 -33.21 -31.55 -55.34
C GLY A 11 -32.06 -32.42 -54.86
N GLU A 12 -32.30 -33.74 -54.83
CA GLU A 12 -31.24 -34.79 -54.75
C GLU A 12 -30.45 -34.82 -56.03
N PHE A 13 -29.13 -35.04 -55.96
CA PHE A 13 -28.38 -35.68 -57.02
C PHE A 13 -27.35 -36.68 -56.48
N LYS A 14 -27.33 -37.84 -57.14
CA LYS A 14 -26.68 -39.08 -56.80
C LYS A 14 -25.17 -39.15 -57.07
N LEU A 15 -24.54 -40.01 -56.30
CA LEU A 15 -23.20 -40.61 -56.38
C LEU A 15 -22.81 -41.07 -57.78
N THR A 16 -21.53 -40.88 -58.14
CA THR A 16 -20.74 -41.87 -58.81
C THR A 16 -19.30 -41.85 -58.30
N GLY A 17 -18.81 -43.05 -57.95
CA GLY A 17 -17.51 -43.28 -57.35
C GLY A 17 -16.34 -43.27 -58.31
N ILE A 18 -15.15 -43.07 -57.83
CA ILE A 18 -13.87 -43.62 -58.35
C ILE A 18 -12.96 -43.87 -57.11
N THR A 19 -12.63 -45.15 -56.96
CA THR A 19 -11.60 -45.65 -56.05
C THR A 19 -10.22 -45.32 -56.58
N ARG A 20 -9.34 -44.74 -55.81
CA ARG A 20 -7.89 -44.89 -55.97
C ARG A 20 -7.23 -44.97 -54.59
N LYS A 21 -6.58 -46.08 -54.34
CA LYS A 21 -5.62 -46.38 -53.29
C LYS A 21 -4.41 -45.44 -53.43
N ALA A 22 -4.05 -44.74 -52.39
CA ALA A 22 -2.72 -44.15 -52.23
C ALA A 22 -2.30 -44.13 -50.75
N LYS A 23 -1.37 -44.98 -50.48
CA LYS A 23 -0.26 -45.02 -49.52
C LYS A 23 -0.26 -44.05 -48.36
N TRP A 24 -0.32 -44.64 -47.21
CA TRP A 24 0.16 -44.09 -45.94
C TRP A 24 1.66 -43.80 -46.03
N TRP A 25 2.06 -42.53 -45.94
CA TRP A 25 3.36 -42.16 -45.44
C TRP A 25 3.16 -41.13 -44.31
N LYS A 26 3.74 -41.54 -43.19
CA LYS A 26 3.82 -40.82 -41.93
C LYS A 26 4.49 -39.46 -42.14
N SER A 27 3.88 -38.37 -41.73
CA SER A 27 4.55 -37.15 -41.29
C SER A 27 4.01 -36.76 -39.90
N LEU A 28 4.55 -37.43 -38.90
CA LEU A 28 4.60 -36.90 -37.55
C LEU A 28 5.76 -35.90 -37.55
N THR A 29 5.47 -34.62 -37.49
CA THR A 29 6.31 -33.56 -36.90
C THR A 29 6.01 -32.21 -37.56
N PRO A 30 5.15 -31.39 -37.04
CA PRO A 30 5.55 -30.10 -36.55
C PRO A 30 4.98 -29.75 -35.14
N PHE A 31 3.97 -30.50 -34.67
CA PHE A 31 3.35 -30.18 -33.38
C PHE A 31 4.19 -30.54 -32.14
N LEU A 32 5.16 -31.46 -32.25
CA LEU A 32 6.01 -31.86 -31.15
C LEU A 32 7.19 -30.90 -30.96
N LEU A 33 7.69 -30.27 -32.00
CA LEU A 33 8.77 -29.28 -31.93
C LEU A 33 8.26 -27.94 -31.38
N ILE A 34 7.01 -27.54 -31.64
CA ILE A 34 6.40 -26.32 -31.06
C ILE A 34 6.13 -26.49 -29.58
N LYS A 35 5.74 -27.68 -29.12
CA LYS A 35 5.57 -27.95 -27.69
C LYS A 35 6.88 -28.01 -26.90
N ILE A 36 7.98 -28.46 -27.53
CA ILE A 36 9.31 -28.48 -26.90
C ILE A 36 9.90 -27.05 -26.86
N LEU A 37 9.70 -26.23 -27.90
CA LEU A 37 10.10 -24.81 -27.86
C LEU A 37 9.31 -23.97 -26.86
N LEU A 38 8.02 -24.30 -26.64
CA LEU A 38 7.20 -23.64 -25.60
C LEU A 38 7.57 -24.10 -24.19
N LEU A 39 8.13 -25.31 -24.01
CA LEU A 39 8.54 -25.81 -22.68
C LEU A 39 9.96 -25.35 -22.27
N THR A 40 10.83 -25.01 -23.25
CA THR A 40 12.16 -24.46 -22.97
C THR A 40 12.20 -22.92 -22.92
N GLY A 41 11.19 -22.24 -23.47
CA GLY A 41 11.02 -20.80 -23.36
C GLY A 41 10.50 -20.33 -22.00
N LEU A 42 10.11 -21.26 -21.11
CA LEU A 42 9.54 -20.90 -19.79
C LEU A 42 10.58 -20.84 -18.66
N LEU A 43 11.87 -20.84 -18.97
CA LEU A 43 12.95 -20.87 -17.96
C LEU A 43 13.96 -19.73 -18.07
N LEU A 44 13.63 -18.67 -18.79
CA LEU A 44 14.37 -17.41 -18.74
C LEU A 44 13.37 -16.26 -18.63
N ILE A 45 12.62 -16.22 -17.53
CA ILE A 45 12.21 -14.92 -17.00
C ILE A 45 13.52 -14.35 -16.45
N PRO A 46 14.11 -13.31 -17.04
CA PRO A 46 15.17 -12.62 -16.36
C PRO A 46 14.54 -12.18 -15.02
N GLU A 47 15.11 -12.60 -13.89
CA GLU A 47 14.93 -11.83 -12.68
C GLU A 47 15.30 -10.42 -13.09
N ILE A 48 14.30 -9.54 -13.21
CA ILE A 48 14.54 -8.11 -13.26
C ILE A 48 15.06 -7.80 -11.86
N SER A 49 16.37 -7.98 -11.69
CA SER A 49 17.08 -7.43 -10.56
C SER A 49 16.79 -5.94 -10.61
N ALA A 50 15.97 -5.45 -9.69
CA ALA A 50 15.67 -4.04 -9.56
C ALA A 50 17.02 -3.33 -9.46
N GLN A 51 17.37 -2.54 -10.48
CA GLN A 51 18.65 -1.86 -10.52
C GLN A 51 18.62 -0.80 -9.42
N SER A 52 19.46 -0.97 -8.40
CA SER A 52 19.51 -0.02 -7.29
C SER A 52 19.90 1.37 -7.77
N ILE A 53 19.07 2.35 -7.46
CA ILE A 53 19.24 3.76 -7.79
C ILE A 53 20.34 4.34 -6.89
N PHE A 54 21.42 4.87 -7.45
CA PHE A 54 22.56 5.42 -6.70
C PHE A 54 23.08 4.48 -5.61
N PRO A 55 23.57 3.28 -5.93
CA PRO A 55 23.80 2.20 -4.96
C PRO A 55 24.82 2.55 -3.85
N ASN A 56 25.72 3.52 -4.13
CA ASN A 56 26.77 3.92 -3.21
C ASN A 56 26.45 5.16 -2.37
N LEU A 57 25.26 5.75 -2.53
CA LEU A 57 24.84 6.93 -1.80
C LEU A 57 23.87 6.60 -0.66
N SER A 58 23.93 7.40 0.41
CA SER A 58 23.03 7.34 1.55
C SER A 58 22.83 8.72 2.20
N GLY A 59 21.82 8.86 3.07
CA GLY A 59 21.57 10.10 3.81
C GLY A 59 21.36 11.31 2.89
N GLN A 60 21.93 12.46 3.26
CA GLN A 60 21.71 13.73 2.56
C GLN A 60 22.23 13.71 1.12
N GLU A 61 23.37 13.08 0.85
CA GLU A 61 23.93 12.99 -0.50
C GLU A 61 22.99 12.21 -1.44
N LEU A 62 22.37 11.14 -0.94
CA LEU A 62 21.34 10.42 -1.69
C LEU A 62 20.12 11.30 -1.92
N LEU A 63 19.62 12.01 -0.91
CA LEU A 63 18.47 12.91 -1.04
C LEU A 63 18.72 14.01 -2.09
N ASP A 64 19.89 14.64 -2.07
CA ASP A 64 20.26 15.66 -3.05
C ASP A 64 20.30 15.09 -4.48
N SER A 65 20.83 13.88 -4.62
CA SER A 65 20.87 13.17 -5.91
C SER A 65 19.47 12.78 -6.40
N LEU A 66 18.59 12.35 -5.50
CA LEU A 66 17.19 12.05 -5.85
C LEU A 66 16.44 13.29 -6.31
N VAL A 67 16.57 14.42 -5.60
CA VAL A 67 15.95 15.69 -5.99
C VAL A 67 16.47 16.13 -7.36
N ALA A 68 17.78 16.11 -7.60
CA ALA A 68 18.37 16.54 -8.85
C ALA A 68 17.91 15.71 -10.06
N ASN A 69 17.61 14.42 -9.87
CA ASN A 69 17.32 13.51 -10.98
C ASN A 69 15.84 13.14 -11.11
N TYR A 70 15.04 13.21 -10.04
CA TYR A 70 13.66 12.70 -10.00
C TYR A 70 12.59 13.75 -9.69
N ARG A 71 12.97 14.96 -9.27
CA ARG A 71 12.00 16.06 -9.16
C ARG A 71 11.61 16.54 -10.54
N PRO A 72 10.30 16.57 -10.89
CA PRO A 72 9.87 17.07 -12.19
C PRO A 72 10.11 18.58 -12.32
N ALA A 73 10.60 19.03 -13.48
CA ALA A 73 10.74 20.44 -13.79
C ALA A 73 9.40 21.14 -13.97
N TYR A 74 8.38 20.38 -14.40
CA TYR A 74 6.99 20.84 -14.52
C TYR A 74 6.01 19.74 -14.15
N THR A 75 4.81 20.15 -13.73
CA THR A 75 3.62 19.32 -13.55
C THR A 75 2.49 19.92 -14.39
N LEU A 76 1.46 19.13 -14.63
CA LEU A 76 0.22 19.63 -15.26
C LEU A 76 -0.43 20.71 -14.37
N ASP A 77 -1.32 21.52 -14.94
CA ASP A 77 -2.26 22.27 -14.11
C ASP A 77 -3.17 21.32 -13.34
N TYR A 78 -3.76 21.81 -12.24
CA TYR A 78 -4.49 20.92 -11.32
C TYR A 78 -5.74 20.26 -11.95
N THR A 79 -6.41 20.94 -12.88
CA THR A 79 -7.57 20.35 -13.57
C THR A 79 -7.13 19.23 -14.50
N SER A 80 -6.13 19.50 -15.35
CA SER A 80 -5.56 18.48 -16.25
C SER A 80 -4.95 17.30 -15.50
N ALA A 81 -4.29 17.54 -14.34
CA ALA A 81 -3.78 16.46 -13.51
C ALA A 81 -4.89 15.53 -12.99
N ARG A 82 -6.03 16.09 -12.57
CA ARG A 82 -7.19 15.29 -12.16
C ARG A 82 -7.81 14.53 -13.34
N ASP A 83 -7.89 15.16 -14.52
CA ASP A 83 -8.41 14.47 -15.71
C ASP A 83 -7.53 13.28 -16.09
N VAL A 84 -6.20 13.43 -16.04
CA VAL A 84 -5.27 12.34 -16.26
C VAL A 84 -5.43 11.25 -15.19
N MET A 85 -5.56 11.63 -13.93
CA MET A 85 -5.74 10.67 -12.83
C MET A 85 -7.02 9.84 -13.00
N PHE A 86 -8.19 10.51 -13.17
CA PHE A 86 -9.48 9.83 -13.26
C PHE A 86 -9.79 9.20 -14.62
N GLY A 87 -9.18 9.70 -15.70
CA GLY A 87 -9.45 9.21 -17.05
C GLY A 87 -8.42 8.20 -17.57
N ILE A 88 -7.21 8.17 -16.99
CA ILE A 88 -6.10 7.40 -17.56
C ILE A 88 -5.37 6.56 -16.50
N LEU A 89 -4.84 7.19 -15.43
CA LEU A 89 -3.95 6.50 -14.48
C LEU A 89 -4.68 5.47 -13.64
N ASP A 90 -5.83 5.84 -13.10
CA ASP A 90 -6.60 5.05 -12.15
C ASP A 90 -7.93 4.57 -12.75
N ASN A 91 -8.09 4.70 -14.08
CA ASN A 91 -9.23 4.19 -14.84
C ASN A 91 -8.90 2.83 -15.44
N HIS A 92 -9.68 1.83 -15.09
CA HIS A 92 -9.55 0.47 -15.59
C HIS A 92 -10.92 0.01 -16.11
N ASP A 93 -11.03 -0.19 -17.43
CA ASP A 93 -12.26 -0.62 -18.08
C ASP A 93 -13.48 0.28 -17.71
N ASP A 94 -13.34 1.59 -17.94
CA ASP A 94 -14.35 2.61 -17.60
C ASP A 94 -14.68 2.67 -16.08
N SER A 95 -13.79 2.22 -15.23
CA SER A 95 -14.03 2.14 -13.78
C SER A 95 -12.89 2.73 -12.98
N VAL A 96 -13.24 3.57 -11.98
CA VAL A 96 -12.29 4.16 -11.04
C VAL A 96 -12.64 3.76 -9.63
N SER A 97 -11.63 3.31 -8.87
CA SER A 97 -11.79 2.83 -7.50
C SER A 97 -11.17 3.76 -6.48
N CYS A 98 -11.87 3.99 -5.37
CA CYS A 98 -11.34 4.68 -4.20
C CYS A 98 -10.21 3.85 -3.56
N VAL A 99 -9.02 4.43 -3.40
CA VAL A 99 -7.85 3.73 -2.82
C VAL A 99 -8.03 3.34 -1.35
N TYR A 100 -8.88 4.05 -0.60
CA TYR A 100 -9.11 3.75 0.81
C TYR A 100 -10.22 2.72 1.07
N THR A 101 -11.12 2.52 0.10
CA THR A 101 -12.31 1.68 0.38
C THR A 101 -12.57 0.60 -0.65
N GLY A 102 -11.97 0.69 -1.84
CA GLY A 102 -12.33 -0.14 -2.99
C GLY A 102 -13.70 0.20 -3.61
N TYR A 103 -14.37 1.29 -3.16
CA TYR A 103 -15.61 1.77 -3.79
C TYR A 103 -15.32 2.20 -5.21
N THR A 104 -16.04 1.62 -6.17
CA THR A 104 -15.79 1.79 -7.60
C THR A 104 -16.96 2.51 -8.26
N VAL A 105 -16.65 3.44 -9.15
CA VAL A 105 -17.61 4.20 -9.95
C VAL A 105 -17.31 4.05 -11.44
N PHE A 106 -18.35 4.22 -12.26
CA PHE A 106 -18.22 4.22 -13.71
C PHE A 106 -17.78 5.62 -14.20
N VAL A 107 -16.65 5.67 -14.90
CA VAL A 107 -16.09 6.86 -15.54
C VAL A 107 -15.70 6.48 -16.96
N PRO A 108 -16.52 6.80 -17.99
CA PRO A 108 -16.22 6.42 -19.37
C PRO A 108 -14.86 6.95 -19.83
N ASP A 109 -14.06 6.12 -20.49
CA ASP A 109 -12.78 6.51 -21.09
C ASP A 109 -12.93 7.59 -22.19
N THR A 110 -14.12 7.67 -22.77
CA THR A 110 -14.49 8.69 -23.76
C THR A 110 -14.91 10.02 -23.14
N SER A 111 -14.91 10.15 -21.81
CA SER A 111 -15.31 11.39 -21.14
C SER A 111 -14.32 12.52 -21.42
N SER A 112 -14.85 13.70 -21.80
CA SER A 112 -14.04 14.92 -21.93
C SER A 112 -13.77 15.62 -20.57
N ASP A 113 -14.41 15.17 -19.49
CA ASP A 113 -14.30 15.74 -18.14
C ASP A 113 -14.42 14.62 -17.09
N PRO A 114 -13.43 13.68 -17.05
CA PRO A 114 -13.51 12.50 -16.21
C PRO A 114 -13.51 12.84 -14.70
N HIS A 115 -12.83 13.91 -14.28
CA HIS A 115 -12.83 14.29 -12.87
C HIS A 115 -14.19 14.77 -12.38
N THR A 116 -14.97 15.50 -13.23
CA THR A 116 -16.33 15.90 -12.87
C THR A 116 -17.30 14.72 -12.86
N VAL A 117 -17.13 13.77 -13.79
CA VAL A 117 -17.91 12.51 -13.78
C VAL A 117 -17.64 11.74 -12.47
N ALA A 118 -16.39 11.54 -12.10
CA ALA A 118 -16.00 10.87 -10.87
C ALA A 118 -16.54 11.59 -9.61
N PHE A 119 -16.46 12.94 -9.59
CA PHE A 119 -16.95 13.73 -8.47
C PHE A 119 -18.46 13.58 -8.29
N ASN A 120 -19.23 13.65 -9.37
CA ASN A 120 -20.69 13.48 -9.34
C ASN A 120 -21.08 12.04 -8.92
N ALA A 121 -20.19 11.06 -9.12
CA ALA A 121 -20.35 9.69 -8.68
C ALA A 121 -19.86 9.43 -7.24
N GLY A 122 -19.34 10.45 -6.53
CA GLY A 122 -18.93 10.37 -5.13
C GLY A 122 -17.44 10.22 -4.88
N LEU A 123 -16.59 10.37 -5.91
CA LEU A 123 -15.14 10.39 -5.74
C LEU A 123 -14.58 11.81 -5.80
N ASN A 124 -13.48 12.03 -5.09
CA ASN A 124 -12.68 13.26 -5.11
C ASN A 124 -11.20 12.89 -5.21
N THR A 125 -10.36 13.91 -5.36
CA THR A 125 -8.90 13.76 -5.36
C THR A 125 -8.38 13.82 -3.93
N GLU A 126 -7.72 12.77 -3.51
CA GLU A 126 -6.89 12.71 -2.32
C GLU A 126 -5.51 13.32 -2.62
N HIS A 127 -5.05 14.17 -1.71
CA HIS A 127 -3.65 14.58 -1.61
C HIS A 127 -3.01 13.83 -0.46
N THR A 128 -2.27 12.75 -0.74
CA THR A 128 -1.58 11.96 0.28
C THR A 128 -0.73 12.85 1.20
N TRP A 129 -0.05 13.84 0.64
CA TRP A 129 0.49 14.98 1.40
C TRP A 129 -0.52 16.13 1.35
N PRO A 130 -1.05 16.59 2.50
CA PRO A 130 -2.10 17.60 2.54
C PRO A 130 -1.72 18.95 1.94
N GLN A 131 -2.66 19.59 1.23
CA GLN A 131 -2.43 20.90 0.63
C GLN A 131 -2.04 21.96 1.66
N SER A 132 -2.70 21.98 2.80
CA SER A 132 -2.42 22.93 3.89
C SER A 132 -1.05 22.74 4.55
N LEU A 133 -0.40 21.58 4.32
CA LEU A 133 0.90 21.24 4.89
C LEU A 133 2.05 21.32 3.88
N GLY A 134 1.80 21.93 2.70
CA GLY A 134 2.83 22.24 1.73
C GLY A 134 2.55 21.81 0.28
N ALA A 135 1.48 21.05 0.00
CA ALA A 135 1.15 20.70 -1.40
C ALA A 135 0.54 21.89 -2.14
N SER A 136 1.38 22.86 -2.52
CA SER A 136 1.02 24.08 -3.23
C SER A 136 1.84 24.27 -4.51
N GLY A 137 1.38 25.14 -5.42
CA GLY A 137 2.04 25.36 -6.70
C GLY A 137 2.14 24.07 -7.53
N GLN A 138 3.32 23.76 -8.08
CA GLN A 138 3.57 22.52 -8.83
C GLN A 138 3.31 21.26 -7.99
N ALA A 139 3.71 21.27 -6.73
CA ALA A 139 3.51 20.12 -5.84
C ALA A 139 2.02 19.75 -5.68
N LYS A 140 1.08 20.71 -5.78
CA LYS A 140 -0.36 20.44 -5.71
C LYS A 140 -0.85 19.50 -6.83
N SER A 141 -0.21 19.57 -7.98
CA SER A 141 -0.61 18.84 -9.19
C SER A 141 0.28 17.64 -9.49
N ASP A 142 1.24 17.34 -8.61
CA ASP A 142 2.12 16.20 -8.79
C ASP A 142 1.35 14.89 -8.60
N LEU A 143 1.24 14.12 -9.69
CA LEU A 143 0.44 12.90 -9.76
C LEU A 143 0.94 11.77 -8.86
N HIS A 144 2.20 11.83 -8.40
CA HIS A 144 2.77 10.81 -7.53
C HIS A 144 2.20 10.78 -6.10
N HIS A 145 1.41 11.79 -5.72
CA HIS A 145 0.70 11.82 -4.44
C HIS A 145 -0.79 12.13 -4.55
N LEU A 146 -1.35 12.04 -5.76
CA LEU A 146 -2.79 12.21 -6.03
C LEU A 146 -3.43 10.85 -6.27
N TYR A 147 -4.56 10.60 -5.62
CA TYR A 147 -5.32 9.34 -5.76
C TYR A 147 -6.84 9.58 -5.73
N PRO A 148 -7.64 8.70 -6.39
CA PRO A 148 -9.09 8.72 -6.25
C PRO A 148 -9.53 8.30 -4.85
N THR A 149 -10.41 9.06 -4.21
CA THR A 149 -10.98 8.69 -2.91
C THR A 149 -12.45 9.09 -2.81
N ARG A 150 -13.22 8.40 -1.96
CA ARG A 150 -14.59 8.82 -1.62
C ARG A 150 -14.58 10.17 -0.92
N ILE A 151 -15.56 11.04 -1.26
CA ILE A 151 -15.64 12.40 -0.74
C ILE A 151 -15.70 12.44 0.79
N ASP A 152 -16.51 11.59 1.40
CA ASP A 152 -16.67 11.51 2.86
C ASP A 152 -15.40 10.98 3.55
N VAL A 153 -14.76 9.96 3.00
CA VAL A 153 -13.51 9.40 3.54
C VAL A 153 -12.37 10.40 3.42
N ASN A 154 -12.29 11.11 2.29
CA ASN A 154 -11.34 12.21 2.10
C ASN A 154 -11.54 13.33 3.14
N SER A 155 -12.80 13.65 3.45
CA SER A 155 -13.13 14.63 4.48
C SER A 155 -12.70 14.19 5.87
N ASP A 156 -12.94 12.92 6.22
CA ASP A 156 -12.55 12.35 7.52
C ASP A 156 -11.03 12.20 7.66
N ARG A 157 -10.34 11.84 6.55
CA ARG A 157 -8.87 11.81 6.51
C ARG A 157 -8.29 13.22 6.69
N GLY A 158 -8.82 14.22 6.02
CA GLY A 158 -8.41 15.63 6.17
C GLY A 158 -6.91 15.82 6.06
N ASN A 159 -6.30 16.37 7.11
CA ASN A 159 -4.84 16.60 7.22
C ASN A 159 -4.18 15.64 8.23
N LEU A 160 -4.85 14.56 8.60
CA LEU A 160 -4.37 13.65 9.63
C LEU A 160 -3.10 12.92 9.16
N PRO A 161 -2.14 12.64 10.03
CA PRO A 161 -1.02 11.77 9.72
C PRO A 161 -1.49 10.32 9.56
N TYR A 162 -0.68 9.54 8.89
CA TYR A 162 -0.88 8.10 8.87
C TYR A 162 -0.28 7.45 10.11
N ALA A 163 -1.04 6.55 10.71
CA ALA A 163 -0.61 5.79 11.88
C ALA A 163 -1.25 4.39 11.89
N TYR A 164 -0.69 3.49 12.68
CA TYR A 164 -1.41 2.31 13.11
C TYR A 164 -2.43 2.72 14.17
N ILE A 165 -3.69 2.36 13.96
CA ILE A 165 -4.79 2.67 14.89
C ILE A 165 -5.24 1.38 15.59
N PRO A 166 -5.00 1.24 16.90
CA PRO A 166 -5.52 0.13 17.68
C PRO A 166 -7.04 0.02 17.56
N THR A 167 -7.57 -1.19 17.46
CA THR A 167 -9.00 -1.45 17.22
C THR A 167 -9.94 -0.70 18.17
N ASN A 168 -9.53 -0.49 19.42
CA ASN A 168 -10.30 0.22 20.45
C ASN A 168 -10.23 1.76 20.35
N GLN A 169 -9.45 2.29 19.43
CA GLN A 169 -9.33 3.73 19.15
C GLN A 169 -9.96 4.11 17.79
N VAL A 170 -10.45 3.12 17.05
CA VAL A 170 -11.05 3.36 15.74
C VAL A 170 -12.49 3.85 15.90
N ASP A 171 -12.74 5.08 15.46
CA ASP A 171 -14.09 5.66 15.39
C ASP A 171 -14.86 5.18 14.17
N ARG A 172 -14.15 5.02 13.04
CA ARG A 172 -14.76 4.65 11.76
C ARG A 172 -13.91 3.67 10.97
N TRP A 173 -14.60 2.69 10.38
CA TRP A 173 -14.06 1.67 9.46
C TRP A 173 -14.71 1.85 8.10
N TYR A 174 -13.91 1.97 7.03
CA TYR A 174 -14.39 2.28 5.68
C TYR A 174 -14.07 1.14 4.72
N ARG A 175 -15.09 0.58 4.07
CA ARG A 175 -14.94 -0.41 3.01
C ARG A 175 -16.08 -0.29 2.01
N LEU A 176 -15.77 -0.27 0.70
CA LEU A 176 -16.75 -0.05 -0.37
C LEU A 176 -17.59 1.22 -0.08
N ALA A 177 -18.92 1.10 -0.06
CA ALA A 177 -19.83 2.18 0.32
C ALA A 177 -20.13 2.24 1.84
N GLN A 178 -19.60 1.29 2.63
CA GLN A 178 -19.93 1.14 4.05
C GLN A 178 -19.05 2.01 4.94
N ILE A 179 -19.63 2.45 6.05
CA ILE A 179 -18.95 3.02 7.21
C ILE A 179 -19.47 2.27 8.44
N LEU A 180 -18.55 1.67 9.21
CA LEU A 180 -18.89 1.01 10.47
C LEU A 180 -18.28 1.80 11.63
N THR A 181 -18.97 1.78 12.78
CA THR A 181 -18.50 2.33 14.06
C THR A 181 -18.10 1.23 15.05
N THR A 182 -18.12 -0.01 14.59
CA THR A 182 -17.70 -1.19 15.36
C THR A 182 -16.74 -2.00 14.50
N PRO A 183 -15.80 -2.73 15.11
CA PRO A 183 -14.84 -3.55 14.37
C PRO A 183 -15.53 -4.56 13.46
N PRO A 184 -15.10 -4.67 12.18
CA PRO A 184 -15.57 -5.70 11.28
C PRO A 184 -15.05 -7.07 11.72
N ILE A 185 -15.86 -8.12 11.47
CA ILE A 185 -15.51 -9.52 11.77
C ILE A 185 -14.92 -10.26 10.56
N GLN A 186 -15.00 -9.66 9.36
CA GLN A 186 -14.49 -10.21 8.10
C GLN A 186 -13.87 -9.11 7.27
N PHE A 187 -12.95 -9.47 6.37
CA PHE A 187 -12.28 -8.56 5.45
C PHE A 187 -11.56 -7.39 6.15
N VAL A 188 -11.02 -7.61 7.34
CA VAL A 188 -10.44 -6.56 8.20
C VAL A 188 -9.35 -5.76 7.46
N ASP A 189 -8.55 -6.44 6.66
CA ASP A 189 -7.44 -5.84 5.88
C ASP A 189 -7.92 -4.98 4.70
N GLU A 190 -9.21 -5.12 4.31
CA GLU A 190 -9.83 -4.30 3.26
C GLU A 190 -10.45 -3.01 3.80
N TYR A 191 -10.40 -2.78 5.11
CA TYR A 191 -10.90 -1.55 5.72
C TYR A 191 -9.78 -0.54 5.94
N SER A 192 -10.03 0.71 5.55
CA SER A 192 -9.33 1.85 6.15
C SER A 192 -9.97 2.22 7.47
N LYS A 193 -9.21 2.88 8.34
CA LYS A 193 -9.63 3.26 9.69
C LYS A 193 -9.35 4.73 9.96
N ALA A 194 -10.19 5.37 10.78
CA ALA A 194 -9.93 6.68 11.33
C ALA A 194 -10.14 6.70 12.86
N ASP A 195 -9.18 7.26 13.58
CA ASP A 195 -9.35 7.89 14.88
C ASP A 195 -9.59 9.37 14.55
N LEU A 196 -10.84 9.80 14.61
CA LEU A 196 -11.26 11.09 14.05
C LEU A 196 -10.53 12.25 14.72
N ASN A 197 -9.96 13.14 13.90
CA ASN A 197 -9.14 14.28 14.29
C ASN A 197 -7.78 13.91 14.92
N VAL A 198 -7.35 12.66 14.86
CA VAL A 198 -6.07 12.19 15.39
C VAL A 198 -5.23 11.55 14.27
N ASP A 199 -5.67 10.40 13.74
CA ASP A 199 -4.89 9.59 12.79
C ASP A 199 -5.77 8.92 11.73
N PHE A 200 -5.13 8.51 10.61
CA PHE A 200 -5.76 7.71 9.57
C PHE A 200 -4.89 6.49 9.21
N GLU A 201 -5.51 5.31 9.08
CA GLU A 201 -4.83 4.08 8.66
C GLU A 201 -5.48 3.56 7.36
N PRO A 202 -4.75 3.53 6.23
CA PRO A 202 -5.26 2.96 4.99
C PRO A 202 -5.48 1.45 5.08
N ARG A 203 -6.30 0.91 4.20
CA ARG A 203 -6.40 -0.54 3.95
C ARG A 203 -5.04 -1.13 3.59
N LEU A 204 -4.89 -2.45 3.81
CA LEU A 204 -3.58 -3.11 3.72
C LEU A 204 -2.87 -2.89 2.38
N ASP A 205 -3.58 -3.04 1.27
CA ASP A 205 -3.09 -2.94 -0.10
C ASP A 205 -2.83 -1.50 -0.61
N HIS A 206 -2.95 -0.49 0.25
CA HIS A 206 -2.61 0.91 -0.04
C HIS A 206 -1.59 1.49 0.95
N LYS A 207 -1.17 0.74 1.95
CA LYS A 207 -0.21 1.21 2.96
C LYS A 207 1.13 1.57 2.35
N GLY A 208 1.67 0.69 1.52
CA GLY A 208 2.94 0.90 0.83
C GLY A 208 2.88 2.06 -0.16
N ASN A 209 1.80 2.15 -0.95
CA ASN A 209 1.58 3.24 -1.90
C ASN A 209 1.55 4.60 -1.17
N ALA A 210 0.80 4.71 -0.06
CA ALA A 210 0.78 5.91 0.77
C ALA A 210 2.17 6.24 1.33
N ALA A 211 2.90 5.24 1.82
CA ALA A 211 4.25 5.42 2.33
C ALA A 211 5.20 5.99 1.25
N ARG A 212 5.27 5.35 0.09
CA ARG A 212 6.12 5.78 -1.03
C ARG A 212 5.73 7.16 -1.56
N SER A 213 4.45 7.52 -1.52
CA SER A 213 3.97 8.86 -1.88
C SER A 213 4.41 9.93 -0.87
N ILE A 214 4.35 9.65 0.42
CA ILE A 214 4.79 10.59 1.48
C ILE A 214 6.31 10.78 1.41
N PHE A 215 7.12 9.69 1.29
CA PHE A 215 8.57 9.79 1.14
C PHE A 215 8.95 10.57 -0.12
N TYR A 216 8.27 10.31 -1.25
CA TYR A 216 8.45 11.05 -2.48
C TYR A 216 8.20 12.54 -2.28
N PHE A 217 7.01 12.90 -1.77
CA PHE A 217 6.64 14.30 -1.60
C PHE A 217 7.61 15.04 -0.70
N TYR A 218 7.93 14.48 0.47
CA TYR A 218 8.86 15.10 1.39
C TYR A 218 10.27 15.26 0.80
N THR A 219 10.74 14.30 0.00
CA THR A 219 12.03 14.40 -0.70
C THR A 219 12.00 15.50 -1.74
N MET A 220 11.02 15.49 -2.65
CA MET A 220 11.01 16.38 -3.81
C MET A 220 10.64 17.82 -3.46
N TYR A 221 9.88 18.02 -2.38
CA TYR A 221 9.32 19.32 -2.01
C TYR A 221 9.62 19.71 -0.56
N SER A 222 10.76 19.27 -0.01
CA SER A 222 11.16 19.50 1.39
C SER A 222 11.13 20.97 1.82
N ALA A 223 11.50 21.89 0.93
CA ALA A 223 11.54 23.33 1.22
C ALA A 223 10.16 23.95 1.56
N GLN A 224 9.06 23.32 1.14
CA GLN A 224 7.69 23.80 1.39
C GLN A 224 6.89 22.84 2.29
N SER A 225 7.44 21.68 2.62
CA SER A 225 6.81 20.65 3.44
C SER A 225 6.89 20.99 4.92
N VAL A 226 5.82 20.74 5.66
CA VAL A 226 5.83 20.81 7.13
C VAL A 226 6.56 19.56 7.66
N ALA A 227 7.78 19.78 8.18
CA ALA A 227 8.66 18.68 8.58
C ALA A 227 8.07 17.79 9.69
N ASP A 228 7.40 18.38 10.67
CA ASP A 228 6.79 17.65 11.79
C ASP A 228 5.75 16.64 11.31
N PHE A 229 4.98 16.98 10.27
CA PHE A 229 4.03 16.04 9.67
C PHE A 229 4.70 14.79 9.09
N PHE A 230 5.90 14.92 8.53
CA PHE A 230 6.69 13.77 8.09
C PHE A 230 7.27 12.99 9.27
N LEU A 231 7.86 13.69 10.23
CA LEU A 231 8.62 13.08 11.32
C LEU A 231 7.76 12.17 12.21
N ILE A 232 6.50 12.55 12.46
CA ILE A 232 5.60 11.77 13.33
C ILE A 232 5.15 10.44 12.71
N GLN A 233 5.22 10.29 11.38
CA GLN A 233 4.72 9.12 10.65
C GLN A 233 5.81 8.33 9.90
N LYS A 234 7.05 8.85 9.77
CA LYS A 234 8.08 8.24 8.94
C LYS A 234 8.41 6.78 9.32
N ASP A 235 8.35 6.44 10.61
CA ASP A 235 8.70 5.10 11.08
C ASP A 235 7.64 4.06 10.71
N ILE A 236 6.34 4.39 10.89
CA ILE A 236 5.24 3.53 10.45
C ILE A 236 5.20 3.40 8.92
N LEU A 237 5.47 4.50 8.20
CA LEU A 237 5.54 4.48 6.73
C LEU A 237 6.68 3.60 6.21
N ARG A 238 7.85 3.61 6.87
CA ARG A 238 8.92 2.67 6.55
C ARG A 238 8.46 1.22 6.69
N TYR A 239 7.79 0.90 7.79
CA TYR A 239 7.23 -0.43 8.01
C TYR A 239 6.22 -0.80 6.91
N TRP A 240 5.31 0.11 6.56
CA TRP A 240 4.30 -0.12 5.52
C TRP A 240 4.91 -0.33 4.13
N ASN A 241 5.99 0.35 3.80
CA ASN A 241 6.71 0.11 2.54
C ASN A 241 7.25 -1.33 2.44
N SER A 242 7.58 -1.96 3.56
CA SER A 242 8.01 -3.36 3.60
C SER A 242 6.84 -4.34 3.63
N LEU A 243 5.75 -3.97 4.31
CA LEU A 243 4.54 -4.78 4.45
C LEU A 243 3.78 -4.90 3.13
N ASP A 244 3.76 -3.83 2.35
CA ASP A 244 3.06 -3.68 1.07
C ASP A 244 4.06 -3.17 0.01
N PRO A 245 4.90 -4.07 -0.54
CA PRO A 245 5.89 -3.72 -1.55
C PRO A 245 5.21 -3.33 -2.87
N PRO A 246 5.89 -2.53 -3.75
CA PRO A 246 5.32 -2.13 -5.03
C PRO A 246 4.90 -3.33 -5.85
N ASP A 247 3.66 -3.33 -6.30
CA ASP A 247 3.16 -4.31 -7.26
C ASP A 247 3.32 -3.84 -8.71
N ALA A 248 2.93 -4.69 -9.66
CA ALA A 248 3.03 -4.37 -11.09
C ALA A 248 2.15 -3.17 -11.49
N ALA A 249 1.01 -2.97 -10.83
CA ALA A 249 0.10 -1.86 -11.12
C ALA A 249 0.69 -0.53 -10.65
N GLU A 250 1.30 -0.48 -9.46
CA GLU A 250 1.97 0.71 -8.96
C GLU A 250 3.21 1.07 -9.80
N ILE A 251 4.01 0.07 -10.23
CA ILE A 251 5.15 0.27 -11.12
C ILE A 251 4.66 0.86 -12.45
N GLN A 252 3.65 0.26 -13.06
CA GLN A 252 3.06 0.76 -14.30
C GLN A 252 2.51 2.18 -14.15
N ARG A 253 1.83 2.46 -13.01
CA ARG A 253 1.28 3.78 -12.71
C ARG A 253 2.37 4.84 -12.63
N THR A 254 3.47 4.60 -11.92
CA THR A 254 4.56 5.58 -11.80
C THR A 254 5.28 5.82 -13.13
N GLU A 255 5.44 4.79 -13.96
CA GLU A 255 5.99 4.93 -15.31
C GLU A 255 5.07 5.73 -16.24
N LEU A 256 3.76 5.51 -16.13
CA LEU A 256 2.78 6.28 -16.89
C LEU A 256 2.74 7.75 -16.44
N ILE A 257 2.80 8.02 -15.12
CA ILE A 257 2.91 9.39 -14.58
C ILE A 257 4.14 10.10 -15.16
N ALA A 258 5.27 9.42 -15.30
CA ALA A 258 6.49 10.00 -15.84
C ALA A 258 6.27 10.60 -17.24
N THR A 259 5.38 10.05 -18.05
CA THR A 259 5.06 10.57 -19.39
C THR A 259 4.37 11.94 -19.34
N TYR A 260 3.77 12.32 -18.21
CA TYR A 260 3.10 13.61 -17.97
C TYR A 260 3.94 14.59 -17.14
N GLN A 261 5.04 14.11 -16.52
CA GLN A 261 5.82 14.86 -15.56
C GLN A 261 7.33 14.77 -15.85
N ASP A 262 7.78 15.34 -16.98
CA ASP A 262 9.21 15.51 -17.35
C ASP A 262 10.00 14.18 -17.38
N GLY A 263 9.34 13.06 -17.65
CA GLY A 263 9.98 11.74 -17.62
C GLY A 263 10.36 11.26 -16.21
N LYS A 264 9.80 11.85 -15.15
CA LYS A 264 10.16 11.55 -13.76
C LYS A 264 9.17 10.58 -13.12
N ALA A 265 9.62 9.36 -12.91
CA ALA A 265 8.91 8.34 -12.11
C ALA A 265 9.23 8.54 -10.61
N ASN A 266 8.38 7.99 -9.73
CA ASN A 266 8.66 7.97 -8.29
C ASN A 266 9.81 6.97 -8.00
N PRO A 267 10.98 7.42 -7.58
CA PRO A 267 12.12 6.54 -7.35
C PRO A 267 11.88 5.55 -6.21
N PHE A 268 11.04 5.89 -5.22
CA PHE A 268 10.72 4.99 -4.10
C PHE A 268 9.83 3.81 -4.50
N VAL A 269 9.13 3.89 -5.63
CA VAL A 269 8.43 2.77 -6.26
C VAL A 269 9.42 1.88 -7.01
N LEU A 270 10.40 2.48 -7.69
CA LEU A 270 11.38 1.77 -8.52
C LEU A 270 12.46 1.06 -7.70
N ASP A 271 12.82 1.62 -6.53
CA ASP A 271 13.83 1.07 -5.62
C ASP A 271 13.39 1.25 -4.16
N THR A 272 12.84 0.19 -3.57
CA THR A 272 12.33 0.18 -2.20
C THR A 272 13.43 0.33 -1.13
N THR A 273 14.70 0.17 -1.49
CA THR A 273 15.84 0.34 -0.56
C THR A 273 16.13 1.81 -0.25
N LEU A 274 15.65 2.73 -1.10
CA LEU A 274 15.90 4.17 -0.97
C LEU A 274 15.43 4.73 0.36
N ILE A 275 14.26 4.31 0.86
CA ILE A 275 13.73 4.77 2.15
C ILE A 275 14.73 4.49 3.27
N GLY A 276 15.24 3.26 3.34
CA GLY A 276 16.24 2.86 4.34
C GLY A 276 17.55 3.63 4.22
N ARG A 277 18.07 3.76 3.00
CA ARG A 277 19.34 4.45 2.73
C ARG A 277 19.27 5.96 2.92
N ALA A 278 18.16 6.58 2.51
CA ALA A 278 18.02 8.04 2.57
C ALA A 278 17.69 8.54 3.99
N TYR A 279 16.85 7.83 4.74
CA TYR A 279 16.25 8.35 5.96
C TYR A 279 16.62 7.61 7.24
N PHE A 280 17.20 6.39 7.14
CA PHE A 280 17.42 5.53 8.30
C PHE A 280 18.87 5.01 8.43
N GLY A 281 19.80 5.59 7.68
CA GLY A 281 21.22 5.28 7.84
C GLY A 281 21.64 3.86 7.43
N VAL A 282 20.82 3.16 6.64
CA VAL A 282 21.18 1.85 6.09
C VAL A 282 22.23 2.05 5.00
N THR A 283 23.47 1.57 5.21
CA THR A 283 24.62 1.90 4.36
C THR A 283 25.03 0.82 3.37
N SER A 284 24.46 -0.40 3.41
CA SER A 284 24.87 -1.49 2.53
C SER A 284 23.69 -2.16 1.85
N ILE A 285 23.84 -2.34 0.53
CA ILE A 285 22.99 -3.23 -0.27
C ILE A 285 23.71 -4.58 -0.27
N ASP A 286 23.31 -5.48 0.63
CA ASP A 286 23.57 -6.90 0.47
C ASP A 286 22.33 -7.52 -0.20
N PRO A 287 22.41 -7.91 -1.50
CA PRO A 287 21.26 -8.48 -2.20
C PRO A 287 20.72 -9.76 -1.55
N GLY A 288 21.55 -10.47 -0.76
CA GLY A 288 21.15 -11.62 0.05
C GLY A 288 20.47 -11.25 1.37
N ASN A 289 20.56 -9.98 1.79
CA ASN A 289 20.09 -9.51 3.09
C ASN A 289 18.94 -8.47 2.98
N LEU A 290 18.49 -8.14 1.76
CA LEU A 290 17.42 -7.15 1.51
C LEU A 290 16.07 -7.58 2.12
N GLN A 291 15.81 -8.88 2.24
CA GLN A 291 14.63 -9.39 2.94
C GLN A 291 14.70 -9.21 4.46
N ASN A 292 15.89 -9.07 5.01
CA ASN A 292 16.10 -9.03 6.46
C ASN A 292 16.41 -7.63 7.04
N SER A 293 16.89 -6.66 6.24
CA SER A 293 17.43 -5.40 6.78
C SER A 293 16.42 -4.27 6.91
N VAL A 294 15.25 -4.35 6.28
CA VAL A 294 14.24 -3.27 6.26
C VAL A 294 13.10 -3.52 7.24
N VAL A 295 12.78 -4.79 7.49
CA VAL A 295 11.68 -5.21 8.38
C VAL A 295 12.17 -5.48 9.81
N ASP A 296 13.47 -5.66 10.01
CA ASP A 296 14.03 -6.18 11.24
C ASP A 296 13.94 -5.27 12.48
N ASN A 297 13.45 -4.04 12.31
CA ASN A 297 13.70 -2.99 13.29
C ASN A 297 12.46 -2.29 13.82
N PHE A 298 11.26 -2.77 13.52
CA PHE A 298 10.03 -2.14 14.00
C PHE A 298 9.14 -3.16 14.71
N ILE A 299 8.76 -2.87 15.94
CA ILE A 299 7.79 -3.63 16.71
C ILE A 299 6.57 -2.74 16.96
N LEU A 300 5.39 -3.22 16.67
CA LEU A 300 4.15 -2.57 17.04
C LEU A 300 3.69 -3.10 18.39
N VAL A 301 3.44 -2.21 19.34
CA VAL A 301 2.94 -2.57 20.66
C VAL A 301 1.61 -1.88 20.89
N SER A 302 0.59 -2.66 21.21
CA SER A 302 -0.72 -2.16 21.61
C SER A 302 -1.22 -2.97 22.81
N ASN A 303 -2.23 -2.46 23.53
CA ASN A 303 -2.91 -3.28 24.54
C ASN A 303 -4.42 -3.08 24.48
N TYR A 304 -5.15 -4.16 24.72
CA TYR A 304 -6.61 -4.12 24.78
C TYR A 304 -7.15 -4.99 25.93
N PRO A 305 -8.11 -4.46 26.71
CA PRO A 305 -8.62 -3.09 26.71
C PRO A 305 -7.57 -2.07 27.18
N ASN A 306 -7.72 -0.79 26.77
CA ASN A 306 -6.97 0.36 27.29
C ASN A 306 -7.88 1.62 27.21
N PRO A 307 -8.37 2.22 28.33
CA PRO A 307 -8.09 1.80 29.69
C PRO A 307 -8.63 0.41 30.06
N PHE A 308 -7.99 -0.24 31.01
CA PHE A 308 -8.37 -1.57 31.49
C PHE A 308 -8.66 -1.56 33.00
N ASN A 309 -9.38 -2.57 33.49
CA ASN A 309 -9.69 -2.67 34.91
C ASN A 309 -8.67 -3.61 35.61
N ASN A 310 -8.74 -4.92 35.39
CA ASN A 310 -7.85 -5.87 36.06
C ASN A 310 -6.87 -6.55 35.08
N ASN A 311 -7.33 -6.79 33.87
CA ASN A 311 -6.58 -7.55 32.87
C ASN A 311 -6.50 -6.78 31.56
N THR A 312 -5.39 -6.93 30.87
CA THR A 312 -5.20 -6.48 29.50
C THR A 312 -4.34 -7.45 28.73
N VAL A 313 -4.45 -7.45 27.42
CA VAL A 313 -3.59 -8.22 26.53
C VAL A 313 -2.73 -7.25 25.74
N ILE A 314 -1.42 -7.34 25.91
CA ILE A 314 -0.47 -6.61 25.06
C ILE A 314 -0.27 -7.43 23.80
N SER A 315 -0.46 -6.83 22.65
CA SER A 315 -0.16 -7.38 21.34
C SER A 315 1.13 -6.76 20.82
N VAL A 316 2.07 -7.60 20.42
CA VAL A 316 3.37 -7.20 19.87
C VAL A 316 3.48 -7.81 18.47
N ASP A 317 3.51 -6.98 17.44
CA ASP A 317 3.75 -7.45 16.07
C ASP A 317 5.25 -7.46 15.80
N LEU A 318 5.76 -8.65 15.51
CA LEU A 318 7.19 -8.93 15.35
C LEU A 318 7.51 -9.22 13.89
N PRO A 319 8.51 -8.56 13.32
CA PRO A 319 8.88 -8.75 11.91
C PRO A 319 9.50 -10.12 11.62
N ARG A 320 10.11 -10.74 12.62
CA ARG A 320 10.79 -12.05 12.53
C ARG A 320 10.78 -12.77 13.87
N ALA A 321 11.20 -14.04 13.87
CA ALA A 321 11.45 -14.77 15.11
C ALA A 321 12.62 -14.15 15.88
N GLY A 322 12.50 -14.04 17.19
CA GLY A 322 13.54 -13.49 18.05
C GLY A 322 13.16 -13.47 19.53
N GLN A 323 14.06 -12.96 20.36
CA GLN A 323 13.85 -12.87 21.79
C GLN A 323 13.15 -11.55 22.16
N VAL A 324 12.01 -11.66 22.86
CA VAL A 324 11.26 -10.54 23.43
C VAL A 324 11.50 -10.48 24.93
N GLN A 325 11.82 -9.29 25.44
CA GLN A 325 11.82 -8.99 26.88
C GLN A 325 10.77 -7.91 27.16
N THR A 326 10.05 -8.05 28.26
CA THR A 326 8.98 -7.13 28.64
C THR A 326 9.20 -6.64 30.06
N GLU A 327 9.28 -5.32 30.22
CA GLU A 327 9.38 -4.65 31.51
C GLU A 327 8.26 -3.62 31.63
N ILE A 328 7.69 -3.50 32.83
CA ILE A 328 6.55 -2.60 33.07
C ILE A 328 6.90 -1.65 34.21
N PHE A 329 6.71 -0.36 33.94
CA PHE A 329 7.05 0.72 34.86
C PHE A 329 5.80 1.50 35.25
N ASN A 330 5.78 2.06 36.45
CA ASN A 330 4.76 3.04 36.84
C ASN A 330 5.09 4.44 36.29
N SER A 331 4.19 5.39 36.52
CA SER A 331 4.32 6.78 36.03
C SER A 331 5.54 7.56 36.54
N ILE A 332 6.20 7.07 37.57
CA ILE A 332 7.45 7.67 38.13
C ILE A 332 8.71 6.87 37.75
N GLY A 333 8.58 5.92 36.81
CA GLY A 333 9.69 5.16 36.24
C GLY A 333 10.18 4.00 37.12
N GLN A 334 9.45 3.60 38.17
CA GLN A 334 9.80 2.43 38.98
C GLN A 334 9.34 1.16 38.26
N LEU A 335 10.20 0.14 38.23
CA LEU A 335 9.88 -1.17 37.69
C LEU A 335 8.80 -1.83 38.58
N VAL A 336 7.68 -2.18 37.96
CA VAL A 336 6.54 -2.85 38.61
C VAL A 336 6.59 -4.33 38.36
N GLU A 337 6.88 -4.74 37.11
CA GLU A 337 6.95 -6.14 36.72
C GLU A 337 7.97 -6.33 35.60
N LYS A 338 8.63 -7.49 35.62
CA LYS A 338 9.52 -7.95 34.56
C LYS A 338 9.12 -9.37 34.20
N LEU A 339 8.68 -9.56 32.95
CA LEU A 339 8.33 -10.89 32.44
C LEU A 339 9.57 -11.64 31.97
N PRO A 340 9.57 -12.97 32.06
CA PRO A 340 10.63 -13.78 31.48
C PRO A 340 10.79 -13.49 29.99
N GLY A 341 12.06 -13.44 29.54
CA GLY A 341 12.33 -13.33 28.11
C GLY A 341 11.92 -14.60 27.39
N GLU A 342 11.20 -14.47 26.28
CA GLU A 342 10.74 -15.58 25.47
C GLU A 342 11.24 -15.45 24.03
N THR A 343 11.57 -16.59 23.41
CA THR A 343 11.84 -16.64 21.97
C THR A 343 10.54 -16.94 21.25
N VAL A 344 10.10 -16.02 20.39
CA VAL A 344 8.82 -16.05 19.70
C VAL A 344 9.00 -16.02 18.18
N ASN A 345 8.01 -16.51 17.45
CA ASN A 345 8.00 -16.47 16.00
C ASN A 345 7.61 -15.09 15.48
N ALA A 346 7.87 -14.83 14.19
CA ALA A 346 7.34 -13.67 13.48
C ALA A 346 5.81 -13.63 13.55
N GLY A 347 5.24 -12.41 13.52
CA GLY A 347 3.82 -12.17 13.59
C GLY A 347 3.34 -11.64 14.95
N ASN A 348 2.06 -11.75 15.20
CA ASN A 348 1.43 -11.20 16.41
C ASN A 348 1.68 -12.10 17.63
N TYR A 349 2.46 -11.57 18.58
CA TYR A 349 2.72 -12.18 19.88
C TYR A 349 1.87 -11.52 20.95
N LYS A 350 1.24 -12.33 21.84
CA LYS A 350 0.32 -11.83 22.88
C LYS A 350 0.86 -12.09 24.27
N ILE A 351 0.87 -11.05 25.09
CA ILE A 351 1.25 -11.08 26.50
C ILE A 351 -0.02 -10.80 27.33
N TYR A 352 -0.41 -11.73 28.16
CA TYR A 352 -1.57 -11.61 29.04
C TYR A 352 -1.13 -11.06 30.39
N LEU A 353 -1.60 -9.85 30.77
CA LEU A 353 -1.31 -9.25 32.06
C LEU A 353 -2.50 -9.37 33.01
N ASN A 354 -2.20 -9.84 34.22
CA ASN A 354 -3.10 -9.72 35.36
C ASN A 354 -2.55 -8.65 36.34
N CYS A 355 -3.28 -7.55 36.47
CA CYS A 355 -2.85 -6.38 37.25
C CYS A 355 -3.67 -6.22 38.55
N ASP A 356 -4.23 -7.31 39.11
CA ASP A 356 -5.09 -7.26 40.30
C ASP A 356 -4.46 -6.57 41.53
N SER A 357 -3.15 -6.60 41.64
CA SER A 357 -2.41 -5.95 42.74
C SER A 357 -1.97 -4.51 42.44
N TRP A 358 -2.20 -3.99 41.23
CA TRP A 358 -1.70 -2.69 40.84
C TRP A 358 -2.69 -1.57 41.19
N ALA A 359 -2.20 -0.37 41.48
CA ALA A 359 -3.03 0.80 41.71
C ALA A 359 -3.53 1.39 40.38
N SER A 360 -4.70 2.08 40.41
CA SER A 360 -5.14 2.87 39.27
C SER A 360 -4.09 3.89 38.87
N GLY A 361 -3.77 4.01 37.58
CA GLY A 361 -2.73 4.91 37.11
C GLY A 361 -2.23 4.63 35.70
N ILE A 362 -1.23 5.39 35.30
CA ILE A 362 -0.51 5.21 34.04
C ILE A 362 0.67 4.27 34.27
N TYR A 363 0.79 3.31 33.37
CA TYR A 363 1.91 2.38 33.30
C TYR A 363 2.56 2.46 31.91
N LEU A 364 3.87 2.22 31.86
CA LEU A 364 4.64 2.16 30.63
C LEU A 364 5.15 0.73 30.48
N VAL A 365 4.72 0.03 29.43
CA VAL A 365 5.30 -1.24 29.06
C VAL A 365 6.45 -0.99 28.09
N GLN A 366 7.61 -1.50 28.42
CA GLN A 366 8.78 -1.52 27.57
C GLN A 366 8.92 -2.91 26.96
N ILE A 367 8.85 -2.98 25.66
CA ILE A 367 9.13 -4.19 24.90
C ILE A 367 10.53 -4.03 24.29
N GLN A 368 11.43 -4.94 24.62
CA GLN A 368 12.72 -5.07 23.97
C GLN A 368 12.73 -6.29 23.08
N PHE A 369 13.05 -6.09 21.81
CA PHE A 369 13.25 -7.14 20.82
C PHE A 369 14.64 -6.96 20.24
N GLU A 370 15.58 -7.83 20.64
CA GLU A 370 17.02 -7.70 20.33
C GLU A 370 17.59 -6.34 20.78
N HIS A 371 17.96 -5.45 19.82
CA HIS A 371 18.45 -4.09 20.11
C HIS A 371 17.38 -3.02 19.98
N TYR A 372 16.12 -3.41 19.71
CA TYR A 372 14.98 -2.47 19.60
C TYR A 372 14.22 -2.41 20.89
N GLN A 373 13.81 -1.21 21.23
CA GLN A 373 13.05 -0.93 22.42
C GLN A 373 11.86 -0.05 22.04
N GLN A 374 10.67 -0.50 22.40
CA GLN A 374 9.43 0.26 22.24
C GLN A 374 8.79 0.50 23.61
N LEU A 375 8.36 1.73 23.87
CA LEU A 375 7.56 2.07 25.03
C LEU A 375 6.10 2.27 24.60
N HIS A 376 5.17 1.67 25.36
CA HIS A 376 3.74 1.82 25.14
C HIS A 376 3.03 2.19 26.44
N LYS A 377 2.09 3.16 26.36
CA LYS A 377 1.34 3.64 27.53
C LYS A 377 0.07 2.83 27.75
N MET A 378 -0.10 2.33 28.97
CA MET A 378 -1.28 1.63 29.43
C MET A 378 -1.97 2.44 30.55
N VAL A 379 -3.29 2.38 30.63
CA VAL A 379 -4.07 3.10 31.65
C VAL A 379 -4.94 2.09 32.42
N LEU A 380 -4.64 1.91 33.70
CA LEU A 380 -5.42 1.09 34.62
C LEU A 380 -6.43 1.98 35.36
N LEU A 381 -7.71 1.64 35.26
CA LEU A 381 -8.81 2.30 35.95
C LEU A 381 -9.59 1.25 36.75
N ARG A 382 -9.71 1.47 38.06
CA ARG A 382 -10.52 0.67 38.96
C ARG A 382 -11.64 1.52 39.57
#